data_b060045a34250992854243c155efee3f
#
_entry.id   b060045a34250992854243c155efee3f
#
_cell.length_a   1.000
_cell.length_b   1.000
_cell.length_c   1.000
_cell.angle_alpha   90.00
_cell.angle_beta   90.00
_cell.angle_gamma   90.00
#
_symmetry.space_group_name_H-M   'P 1'
#
loop_
_entity.id
_entity.type
_entity.pdbx_description
1 polymer ?
#
loop_
_entity_poly.entity_id
_entity_poly.type
_entity_poly.pdbx_seq_one_letter_code
_entity_poly.pdbx_strand_id
1 'polypeptide(L)'
;HGEAVSIGICLAFKLSNSLGFCCQDDVQRVENLFEKFHLPTSLVNFKNLSLSSKEMIERFRFDKKSKQNQLTFILNKGIGKSFIHNNINIDDLIQFLDKEL
;
A
#
# COMPACT_ATOMS: atom_id res chain seq x y z
N HIS A 1 5.71 -9.17 -12.21
CA HIS A 1 5.09 -9.72 -11.01
C HIS A 1 5.75 -9.22 -9.72
N GLY A 2 7.08 -9.36 -9.62
CA GLY A 2 7.81 -8.84 -8.45
C GLY A 2 7.72 -7.34 -8.28
N GLU A 3 7.54 -6.61 -9.38
CA GLU A 3 7.39 -5.17 -9.34
C GLU A 3 6.09 -4.75 -8.66
N ALA A 4 4.99 -5.47 -8.93
CA ALA A 4 3.73 -5.20 -8.26
C ALA A 4 3.82 -5.49 -6.76
N VAL A 5 4.53 -6.54 -6.39
CA VAL A 5 4.73 -6.88 -4.97
C VAL A 5 5.51 -5.80 -4.25
N SER A 6 6.60 -5.31 -4.84
CA SER A 6 7.40 -4.26 -4.20
C SER A 6 6.63 -2.97 -4.01
N ILE A 7 5.84 -2.57 -5.01
CA ILE A 7 5.00 -1.38 -4.90
C ILE A 7 3.94 -1.59 -3.83
N GLY A 8 3.31 -2.76 -3.78
CA GLY A 8 2.31 -3.07 -2.77
C GLY A 8 2.85 -3.00 -1.36
N ILE A 9 4.07 -3.51 -1.14
CA ILE A 9 4.70 -3.43 0.17
C ILE A 9 4.98 -1.97 0.55
N CYS A 10 5.50 -1.17 -0.37
CA CYS A 10 5.77 0.23 -0.10
C CYS A 10 4.48 1.00 0.19
N LEU A 11 3.40 0.71 -0.54
CA LEU A 11 2.10 1.33 -0.29
C LEU A 11 1.57 0.96 1.09
N ALA A 12 1.74 -0.30 1.51
CA ALA A 12 1.30 -0.74 2.83
C ALA A 12 2.03 0.04 3.93
N PHE A 13 3.34 0.26 3.78
CA PHE A 13 4.09 1.06 4.73
C PHE A 13 3.66 2.52 4.72
N LYS A 14 3.44 3.10 3.54
CA LYS A 14 2.98 4.49 3.44
C LYS A 14 1.59 4.67 4.06
N LEU A 15 0.68 3.75 3.79
CA LEU A 15 -0.66 3.80 4.38
C LEU A 15 -0.58 3.64 5.89
N SER A 16 0.25 2.71 6.36
CA SER A 16 0.46 2.52 7.80
C SER A 16 0.97 3.78 8.46
N ASN A 17 1.91 4.48 7.82
CA ASN A 17 2.42 5.75 8.32
C ASN A 17 1.31 6.82 8.38
N SER A 18 0.49 6.90 7.32
CA SER A 18 -0.58 7.90 7.28
C SER A 18 -1.65 7.65 8.35
N LEU A 19 -1.83 6.39 8.75
CA LEU A 19 -2.77 6.02 9.80
C LEU A 19 -2.14 6.05 11.20
N GLY A 20 -0.85 6.36 11.30
CA GLY A 20 -0.17 6.49 12.58
C GLY A 20 0.39 5.20 13.16
N PHE A 21 0.44 4.12 12.40
CA PHE A 21 0.93 2.83 12.89
C PHE A 21 2.44 2.67 12.82
N CYS A 22 3.10 3.33 11.88
CA CYS A 22 4.56 3.30 11.80
C CYS A 22 5.11 4.68 11.47
N CYS A 23 6.41 4.86 11.63
CA CYS A 23 7.04 6.16 11.41
C CYS A 23 7.57 6.30 9.98
N GLN A 24 7.85 7.53 9.59
CA GLN A 24 8.38 7.83 8.26
C GLN A 24 9.74 7.14 8.02
N ASP A 25 10.55 6.96 9.04
CA ASP A 25 11.83 6.28 8.91
C ASP A 25 11.67 4.86 8.39
N ASP A 26 10.63 4.14 8.86
CA ASP A 26 10.37 2.78 8.38
C ASP A 26 10.02 2.78 6.90
N VAL A 27 9.19 3.73 6.47
CA VAL A 27 8.83 3.89 5.06
C VAL A 27 10.08 4.12 4.23
N GLN A 28 10.93 5.05 4.68
CA GLN A 28 12.15 5.41 3.95
C GLN A 28 13.11 4.24 3.85
N ARG A 29 13.26 3.47 4.92
CA ARG A 29 14.15 2.30 4.93
C ARG A 29 13.71 1.25 3.93
N VAL A 30 12.40 0.99 3.85
CA VAL A 30 11.85 0.01 2.91
C VAL A 30 12.07 0.50 1.48
N GLU A 31 11.78 1.76 1.20
CA GLU A 31 11.97 2.33 -0.13
C GLU A 31 13.44 2.28 -0.55
N ASN A 32 14.33 2.67 0.35
CA ASN A 32 15.77 2.67 0.05
C ASN A 32 16.27 1.26 -0.27
N LEU A 33 15.80 0.26 0.49
CA LEU A 33 16.17 -1.12 0.24
C LEU A 33 15.74 -1.58 -1.14
N PHE A 34 14.48 -1.30 -1.51
CA PHE A 34 13.95 -1.72 -2.81
C PHE A 34 14.63 -0.99 -3.95
N GLU A 35 14.91 0.30 -3.80
CA GLU A 35 15.62 1.06 -4.82
C GLU A 35 17.03 0.55 -5.04
N LYS A 36 17.68 0.09 -3.98
CA LYS A 36 19.01 -0.51 -4.06
C LYS A 36 19.01 -1.74 -4.96
N PHE A 37 17.91 -2.49 -4.99
CA PHE A 37 17.77 -3.66 -5.85
C PHE A 37 17.03 -3.36 -7.15
N HIS A 38 16.87 -2.08 -7.48
CA HIS A 38 16.21 -1.62 -8.71
C HIS A 38 14.75 -2.06 -8.80
N LEU A 39 14.08 -2.15 -7.64
CA LEU A 39 12.66 -2.46 -7.58
C LEU A 39 11.83 -1.17 -7.48
N PRO A 40 10.67 -1.09 -8.15
CA PRO A 40 9.84 0.10 -8.06
C PRO A 40 9.21 0.25 -6.67
N THR A 41 9.04 1.49 -6.24
CA THR A 41 8.52 1.80 -4.91
C THR A 41 7.27 2.68 -4.93
N SER A 42 6.82 3.10 -6.10
CA SER A 42 5.73 4.08 -6.22
C SER A 42 4.77 3.70 -7.34
N LEU A 43 3.50 4.07 -7.16
CA LEU A 43 2.48 3.92 -8.18
C LEU A 43 2.79 4.70 -9.45
N VAL A 44 3.63 5.73 -9.37
CA VAL A 44 4.07 6.48 -10.53
C VAL A 44 4.67 5.56 -11.58
N ASN A 45 5.31 4.48 -11.16
CA ASN A 45 5.88 3.49 -12.08
C ASN A 45 4.82 2.74 -12.89
N PHE A 46 3.55 2.83 -12.48
CA PHE A 46 2.44 2.14 -13.13
C PHE A 46 1.50 3.07 -13.88
N LYS A 47 1.91 4.32 -14.13
CA LYS A 47 1.06 5.27 -14.86
C LYS A 47 0.55 4.71 -16.19
N ASN A 48 1.38 3.91 -16.84
CA ASN A 48 1.04 3.36 -18.15
C ASN A 48 -0.06 2.30 -18.11
N LEU A 49 -0.41 1.81 -16.92
CA LEU A 49 -1.44 0.79 -16.78
C LEU A 49 -2.85 1.38 -16.64
N SER A 50 -2.95 2.70 -16.49
CA SER A 50 -4.24 3.41 -16.41
C SER A 50 -5.20 2.82 -15.38
N LEU A 51 -4.67 2.33 -14.26
CA LEU A 51 -5.49 1.77 -13.21
C LEU A 51 -6.10 2.87 -12.35
N SER A 52 -7.39 2.75 -12.07
CA SER A 52 -8.06 3.65 -11.13
C SER A 52 -7.73 3.23 -9.70
N SER A 53 -7.99 4.15 -8.75
CA SER A 53 -7.82 3.84 -7.32
C SER A 53 -8.66 2.64 -6.92
N LYS A 54 -9.88 2.53 -7.44
CA LYS A 54 -10.77 1.40 -7.15
C LYS A 54 -10.19 0.07 -7.62
N GLU A 55 -9.61 0.06 -8.82
CA GLU A 55 -8.99 -1.16 -9.36
C GLU A 55 -7.77 -1.56 -8.53
N MET A 56 -6.99 -0.59 -8.06
CA MET A 56 -5.85 -0.87 -7.21
C MET A 56 -6.28 -1.46 -5.87
N ILE A 57 -7.34 -0.93 -5.28
CA ILE A 57 -7.88 -1.47 -4.03
C ILE A 57 -8.24 -2.94 -4.20
N GLU A 58 -8.92 -3.28 -5.30
CA GLU A 58 -9.27 -4.68 -5.55
C GLU A 58 -8.06 -5.58 -5.71
N ARG A 59 -6.98 -5.06 -6.27
CA ARG A 59 -5.76 -5.86 -6.46
C ARG A 59 -4.98 -6.08 -5.17
N PHE A 60 -4.98 -5.10 -4.28
CA PHE A 60 -4.09 -5.15 -3.10
C PHE A 60 -4.80 -5.50 -1.80
N ARG A 61 -6.13 -5.58 -1.79
CA ARG A 61 -6.84 -5.92 -0.56
C ARG A 61 -6.62 -7.39 -0.20
N PHE A 62 -6.59 -7.63 1.12
CA PHE A 62 -6.38 -8.97 1.66
C PHE A 62 -7.64 -9.85 1.54
N ASP A 63 -8.80 -9.27 1.79
CA ASP A 63 -10.07 -9.99 1.92
C ASP A 63 -10.90 -9.94 0.65
N LYS A 64 -10.51 -10.70 -0.36
CA LYS A 64 -11.15 -10.64 -1.69
C LYS A 64 -12.65 -10.96 -1.67
N LYS A 65 -13.12 -11.65 -0.63
CA LYS A 65 -14.51 -12.13 -0.57
C LYS A 65 -15.42 -11.31 0.32
N SER A 66 -14.91 -10.28 1.01
CA SER A 66 -15.73 -9.50 1.92
C SER A 66 -16.51 -8.41 1.17
N LYS A 67 -17.50 -7.84 1.86
CA LYS A 67 -18.30 -6.75 1.30
C LYS A 67 -17.47 -5.50 1.12
N GLN A 68 -17.84 -4.66 0.15
CA GLN A 68 -17.08 -3.49 -0.25
C GLN A 68 -16.82 -2.47 0.86
N ASN A 69 -17.67 -2.45 1.90
CA ASN A 69 -17.57 -1.44 2.95
C ASN A 69 -16.58 -1.80 4.07
N GLN A 70 -16.08 -3.04 4.05
CA GLN A 70 -15.21 -3.54 5.11
C GLN A 70 -13.93 -4.08 4.49
N LEU A 71 -13.05 -3.17 4.11
CA LEU A 71 -11.80 -3.55 3.47
C LEU A 71 -10.75 -3.95 4.50
N THR A 72 -10.05 -5.03 4.21
CA THR A 72 -8.98 -5.56 5.06
C THR A 72 -7.66 -5.51 4.30
N PHE A 73 -6.65 -4.99 4.96
CA PHE A 73 -5.30 -4.91 4.41
C PHE A 73 -4.30 -5.38 5.46
N ILE A 74 -3.16 -5.85 4.96
CA ILE A 74 -2.04 -6.13 5.84
C ILE A 74 -1.20 -4.88 5.91
N LEU A 75 -1.09 -4.32 7.12
CA LEU A 75 -0.35 -3.10 7.38
C LEU A 75 0.85 -3.39 8.28
N ASN A 76 1.60 -2.37 8.66
CA ASN A 76 2.85 -2.55 9.37
C ASN A 76 2.98 -1.56 10.53
N LYS A 77 3.35 -2.07 11.71
CA LYS A 77 3.71 -1.23 12.86
C LYS A 77 5.19 -0.89 12.85
N GLY A 78 5.94 -1.51 11.95
CA GLY A 78 7.36 -1.34 11.79
C GLY A 78 7.89 -2.47 10.92
N ILE A 79 9.18 -2.42 10.56
CA ILE A 79 9.79 -3.48 9.77
C ILE A 79 9.74 -4.78 10.56
N GLY A 80 9.21 -5.84 9.95
CA GLY A 80 9.04 -7.12 10.60
C GLY A 80 7.83 -7.21 11.52
N LYS A 81 6.95 -6.19 11.52
CA LYS A 81 5.80 -6.14 12.43
C LYS A 81 4.51 -5.89 11.64
N SER A 82 4.14 -6.82 10.78
CA SER A 82 2.90 -6.72 10.02
C SER A 82 1.70 -7.18 10.84
N PHE A 83 0.53 -6.69 10.49
CA PHE A 83 -0.71 -7.05 11.14
C PHE A 83 -1.87 -6.89 10.17
N ILE A 84 -2.97 -7.56 10.48
CA ILE A 84 -4.20 -7.46 9.67
C ILE A 84 -5.03 -6.32 10.23
N HIS A 85 -5.36 -5.36 9.37
CA HIS A 85 -6.17 -4.21 9.75
C HIS A 85 -7.51 -4.26 9.02
N ASN A 86 -8.60 -4.30 9.79
CA ASN A 86 -9.96 -4.34 9.27
C ASN A 86 -10.59 -2.96 9.25
N ASN A 87 -11.67 -2.82 8.48
CA ASN A 87 -12.53 -1.62 8.51
C ASN A 87 -11.82 -0.34 8.07
N ILE A 88 -10.96 -0.45 7.07
CA ILE A 88 -10.39 0.75 6.46
C ILE A 88 -11.51 1.48 5.71
N ASN A 89 -11.65 2.77 5.97
CA ASN A 89 -12.64 3.59 5.27
C ASN A 89 -12.24 3.71 3.80
N ILE A 90 -13.17 3.33 2.90
CA ILE A 90 -12.86 3.30 1.47
C ILE A 90 -12.56 4.70 0.92
N ASP A 91 -13.24 5.72 1.40
CA ASP A 91 -13.02 7.09 0.92
C ASP A 91 -11.62 7.59 1.31
N ASP A 92 -11.21 7.30 2.55
CA ASP A 92 -9.86 7.67 3.00
C ASP A 92 -8.80 6.94 2.18
N LEU A 93 -9.05 5.68 1.87
CA LEU A 93 -8.12 4.88 1.08
C LEU A 93 -8.02 5.41 -0.35
N ILE A 94 -9.14 5.79 -0.96
CA ILE A 94 -9.15 6.37 -2.29
C ILE A 94 -8.37 7.68 -2.30
N GLN A 95 -8.57 8.54 -1.31
CA GLN A 95 -7.82 9.79 -1.20
C GLN A 95 -6.32 9.53 -1.06
N PHE A 96 -5.94 8.54 -0.26
CA PHE A 96 -4.54 8.17 -0.11
C PHE A 96 -3.94 7.73 -1.44
N LEU A 97 -4.63 6.85 -2.17
CA LEU A 97 -4.13 6.35 -3.46
C LEU A 97 -4.06 7.45 -4.52
N ASP A 98 -5.05 8.35 -4.53
CA ASP A 98 -5.05 9.46 -5.47
C ASP A 98 -3.83 10.37 -5.28
N LYS A 99 -3.38 10.54 -4.04
CA LYS A 99 -2.16 11.30 -3.76
C LYS A 99 -0.90 10.59 -4.23
N GLU A 100 -0.93 9.27 -4.29
CA GLU A 100 0.21 8.47 -4.72
C GLU A 100 0.29 8.36 -6.25
N LEU A 101 -0.77 8.68 -6.94
CA LEU A 101 -0.79 8.73 -8.38
C LEU A 101 -0.38 10.13 -8.86
#